data_708925925b2a8293466692bd57be05b3
#
_entry.id   708925925b2a8293466692bd57be05b3
#
_cell.length_a   1.000
_cell.length_b   1.000
_cell.length_c   1.000
_cell.angle_alpha   90.00
_cell.angle_beta   90.00
_cell.angle_gamma   90.00
#
_symmetry.space_group_name_H-M   'P 1'
#
loop_
_entity.id
_entity.type
_entity.pdbx_description
1 polymer ?
#
loop_
_entity_poly.entity_id
_entity_poly.type
_entity_poly.pdbx_seq_one_letter_code
_entity_poly.pdbx_strand_id
1 'polypeptide(L)'
;MNLLLLDSAPAREQIGRACAHQFAAGDVCHWWHEGAGAEHGVRTRISDDLLWLPWAVCEYVEKTGDAEILSAEYPFLAGEELEENEHDRYQPLEVSTERGTVLEHCRRALMRVLARGVGAHGLLLIGTGDWNDAFDRVGAQGRGESVWLTWFFAITARKFAALVGGHAAEQLTLAADHCTRAAEDAWDGAWYRRGYYDDGRPIGSAGNDECRIDAIAQAFAALDTHADRGRVHTALTSAVEQLFDREHNVVRLFDPPITRRTPETGYVRSYGAGLRENGGQYTHGALWLAMALLRTGRTAEGAEILHAVLPTAHDPARYEGEPYVLAADIAGGDNAGAAGWTWYTGAAGWYLRIAAEDLLGLHLRGGVLSPEPHLPAGWPECTVRWRDGAGLLHTIRLRPDGVTVDNAPYDGGGIGKKRPKPYSQDR
;
A
#
# COMPACT_ATOMS: atom_id res chain seq x y z
N MET A 1 1.55 9.22 -5.25
CA MET A 1 2.87 8.78 -4.75
C MET A 1 3.67 8.01 -5.79
N ASN A 2 3.04 7.18 -6.59
CA ASN A 2 3.74 6.34 -7.58
C ASN A 2 4.39 7.11 -8.75
N LEU A 3 4.05 8.36 -8.95
CA LEU A 3 4.62 9.24 -9.99
C LEU A 3 5.76 10.14 -9.48
N LEU A 4 6.17 10.06 -8.22
CA LEU A 4 7.15 10.97 -7.62
C LEU A 4 8.51 10.98 -8.33
N LEU A 5 8.90 9.88 -8.95
CA LEU A 5 10.11 9.81 -9.76
C LEU A 5 10.01 10.64 -11.05
N LEU A 6 8.79 10.80 -11.59
CA LEU A 6 8.51 11.50 -12.84
C LEU A 6 8.10 12.96 -12.60
N ASP A 7 7.07 13.15 -11.76
CA ASP A 7 6.52 14.46 -11.42
C ASP A 7 5.90 14.44 -10.02
N SER A 8 6.30 15.39 -9.19
CA SER A 8 5.79 15.51 -7.82
C SER A 8 4.55 16.40 -7.68
N ALA A 9 4.22 17.20 -8.72
CA ALA A 9 3.11 18.14 -8.63
C ALA A 9 1.75 17.45 -8.43
N PRO A 10 1.39 16.38 -9.17
CA PRO A 10 0.14 15.67 -8.95
C PRO A 10 0.05 15.05 -7.54
N ALA A 11 1.19 14.61 -6.98
CA ALA A 11 1.23 14.05 -5.64
C ALA A 11 0.96 15.13 -4.57
N ARG A 12 1.54 16.32 -4.74
CA ARG A 12 1.29 17.47 -3.85
C ARG A 12 -0.18 17.90 -3.89
N GLU A 13 -0.75 17.99 -5.07
CA GLU A 13 -2.17 18.32 -5.27
C GLU A 13 -3.08 17.30 -4.58
N GLN A 14 -2.81 16.01 -4.77
CA GLN A 14 -3.60 14.93 -4.18
C GLN A 14 -3.51 14.90 -2.64
N ILE A 15 -2.35 15.25 -2.06
CA ILE A 15 -2.22 15.44 -0.60
C ILE A 15 -3.17 16.53 -0.12
N GLY A 16 -3.21 17.68 -0.81
CA GLY A 16 -4.13 18.77 -0.49
C GLY A 16 -5.61 18.36 -0.58
N ARG A 17 -5.97 17.63 -1.64
CA ARG A 17 -7.33 17.08 -1.80
C ARG A 17 -7.68 16.11 -0.67
N ALA A 18 -6.77 15.19 -0.31
CA ALA A 18 -6.99 14.25 0.78
C ALA A 18 -7.16 14.95 2.15
N CYS A 19 -6.39 16.01 2.41
CA CYS A 19 -6.59 16.85 3.61
C CYS A 19 -7.99 17.49 3.62
N ALA A 20 -8.43 18.06 2.49
CA ALA A 20 -9.74 18.70 2.37
C ALA A 20 -10.93 17.71 2.48
N HIS A 21 -10.66 16.40 2.39
CA HIS A 21 -11.66 15.32 2.55
C HIS A 21 -11.51 14.55 3.86
N GLN A 22 -10.88 15.17 4.87
CA GLN A 22 -10.78 14.65 6.23
C GLN A 22 -11.76 15.41 7.15
N PHE A 23 -12.50 14.67 7.98
CA PHE A 23 -13.35 15.23 9.02
C PHE A 23 -12.51 15.75 10.20
N ALA A 24 -13.04 16.74 10.90
CA ALA A 24 -12.37 17.32 12.07
C ALA A 24 -12.03 16.28 13.16
N ALA A 25 -12.79 15.19 13.26
CA ALA A 25 -12.54 14.06 14.15
C ALA A 25 -11.33 13.18 13.74
N GLY A 26 -10.78 13.37 12.54
CA GLY A 26 -9.59 12.69 12.05
C GLY A 26 -9.85 11.54 11.07
N ASP A 27 -11.06 11.05 10.95
CA ASP A 27 -11.46 10.09 9.91
C ASP A 27 -11.61 10.79 8.56
N VAL A 28 -11.62 10.01 7.47
CA VAL A 28 -11.56 10.51 6.10
C VAL A 28 -12.73 9.97 5.28
N CYS A 29 -12.99 10.59 4.13
CA CYS A 29 -13.83 9.96 3.12
C CYS A 29 -13.07 8.78 2.49
N HIS A 30 -13.71 7.62 2.42
CA HIS A 30 -13.21 6.46 1.70
C HIS A 30 -13.09 6.76 0.19
N TRP A 31 -14.12 7.38 -0.37
CA TRP A 31 -14.11 7.98 -1.70
C TRP A 31 -15.07 9.17 -1.76
N TRP A 32 -14.90 10.01 -2.76
CA TRP A 32 -15.75 11.17 -3.03
C TRP A 32 -15.82 11.43 -4.53
N HIS A 33 -16.82 12.17 -4.94
CA HIS A 33 -16.99 12.62 -6.30
C HIS A 33 -17.68 13.98 -6.37
N GLU A 34 -17.37 14.74 -7.41
CA GLU A 34 -18.08 15.96 -7.74
C GLU A 34 -19.45 15.59 -8.34
N GLY A 35 -20.50 16.20 -7.81
CA GLY A 35 -21.87 16.06 -8.29
C GLY A 35 -22.44 17.39 -8.79
N ALA A 36 -23.59 17.36 -9.43
CA ALA A 36 -24.29 18.56 -9.85
C ALA A 36 -24.75 19.37 -8.61
N GLY A 37 -23.96 20.37 -8.23
CA GLY A 37 -24.27 21.34 -7.18
C GLY A 37 -23.68 21.07 -5.80
N ALA A 38 -23.16 19.90 -5.51
CA ALA A 38 -22.43 19.58 -4.27
C ALA A 38 -21.52 18.38 -4.46
N GLU A 39 -20.39 18.38 -3.76
CA GLU A 39 -19.52 17.23 -3.63
C GLU A 39 -20.14 16.23 -2.65
N HIS A 40 -20.06 14.94 -2.95
CA HIS A 40 -20.53 13.86 -2.11
C HIS A 40 -19.41 12.88 -1.82
N GLY A 41 -19.44 12.25 -0.65
CA GLY A 41 -18.47 11.24 -0.26
C GLY A 41 -19.04 10.24 0.73
N VAL A 42 -18.29 9.18 0.92
CA VAL A 42 -18.62 8.11 1.88
C VAL A 42 -17.68 8.19 3.08
N ARG A 43 -18.26 8.38 4.26
CA ARG A 43 -17.58 8.22 5.55
C ARG A 43 -17.72 6.78 5.99
N THR A 44 -16.63 6.10 6.36
CA THR A 44 -16.64 4.67 6.70
C THR A 44 -15.94 4.37 8.01
N ARG A 45 -16.04 3.11 8.47
CA ARG A 45 -15.19 2.56 9.54
C ARG A 45 -14.05 1.71 9.00
N ILE A 46 -13.82 1.70 7.69
CA ILE A 46 -12.67 1.06 7.06
C ILE A 46 -11.39 1.62 7.69
N SER A 47 -10.48 0.74 8.08
CA SER A 47 -9.45 1.11 9.05
C SER A 47 -8.18 1.65 8.43
N ASP A 48 -7.80 1.23 7.23
CA ASP A 48 -6.58 1.66 6.55
C ASP A 48 -6.70 3.03 5.88
N ASP A 49 -7.91 3.50 5.61
CA ASP A 49 -8.19 4.84 5.07
C ASP A 49 -7.41 5.93 5.83
N LEU A 50 -7.29 5.78 7.14
CA LEU A 50 -6.60 6.71 8.03
C LEU A 50 -5.08 6.76 7.82
N LEU A 51 -4.49 5.74 7.24
CA LEU A 51 -3.03 5.60 7.14
C LEU A 51 -2.46 6.11 5.81
N TRP A 52 -3.27 6.18 4.76
CA TRP A 52 -2.78 6.53 3.43
C TRP A 52 -2.31 7.97 3.32
N LEU A 53 -2.98 8.93 3.97
CA LEU A 53 -2.54 10.33 3.97
C LEU A 53 -1.19 10.53 4.68
N PRO A 54 -1.00 10.10 5.96
CA PRO A 54 0.31 10.23 6.61
C PRO A 54 1.42 9.46 5.89
N TRP A 55 1.14 8.25 5.36
CA TRP A 55 2.09 7.52 4.55
C TRP A 55 2.49 8.30 3.29
N ALA A 56 1.51 8.84 2.56
CA ALA A 56 1.76 9.61 1.34
C ALA A 56 2.58 10.89 1.59
N VAL A 57 2.31 11.58 2.69
CA VAL A 57 3.08 12.77 3.09
C VAL A 57 4.53 12.40 3.41
N CYS A 58 4.77 11.30 4.13
CA CYS A 58 6.12 10.81 4.41
C CYS A 58 6.88 10.49 3.11
N GLU A 59 6.26 9.75 2.19
CA GLU A 59 6.87 9.41 0.90
C GLU A 59 7.15 10.66 0.05
N TYR A 60 6.23 11.63 0.07
CA TYR A 60 6.40 12.89 -0.65
C TYR A 60 7.59 13.68 -0.12
N VAL A 61 7.66 13.90 1.19
CA VAL A 61 8.74 14.70 1.81
C VAL A 61 10.09 13.98 1.68
N GLU A 62 10.13 12.66 1.89
CA GLU A 62 11.36 11.88 1.73
C GLU A 62 11.94 12.02 0.32
N LYS A 63 11.09 11.88 -0.70
CA LYS A 63 11.54 11.86 -2.09
C LYS A 63 11.84 13.25 -2.64
N THR A 64 11.02 14.24 -2.32
CA THR A 64 11.16 15.60 -2.88
C THR A 64 12.05 16.51 -2.04
N GLY A 65 12.12 16.28 -0.73
CA GLY A 65 12.74 17.20 0.24
C GLY A 65 11.88 18.45 0.51
N ASP A 66 10.64 18.49 0.01
CA ASP A 66 9.70 19.60 0.23
C ASP A 66 8.98 19.44 1.57
N ALA A 67 9.64 19.84 2.66
CA ALA A 67 9.05 19.85 3.99
C ALA A 67 8.06 21.02 4.20
N GLU A 68 8.03 22.02 3.32
CA GLU A 68 7.10 23.16 3.43
C GLU A 68 5.65 22.75 3.29
N ILE A 69 5.39 21.63 2.59
CA ILE A 69 4.04 21.05 2.50
C ILE A 69 3.41 20.82 3.87
N LEU A 70 4.21 20.50 4.88
CA LEU A 70 3.72 20.23 6.23
C LEU A 70 3.00 21.42 6.87
N SER A 71 3.36 22.64 6.47
CA SER A 71 2.76 23.90 6.94
C SER A 71 1.61 24.40 6.06
N ALA A 72 1.35 23.75 4.93
CA ALA A 72 0.21 24.12 4.08
C ALA A 72 -1.11 23.81 4.80
N GLU A 73 -2.06 24.76 4.75
CA GLU A 73 -3.33 24.67 5.49
C GLU A 73 -4.50 24.31 4.58
N TYR A 74 -5.30 23.33 5.03
CA TYR A 74 -6.54 22.91 4.38
C TYR A 74 -7.69 22.90 5.38
N PRO A 75 -8.95 23.13 4.93
CA PRO A 75 -10.11 22.98 5.79
C PRO A 75 -10.35 21.51 6.11
N PHE A 76 -10.98 21.24 7.24
CA PHE A 76 -11.61 19.96 7.53
C PHE A 76 -13.02 19.90 6.93
N LEU A 77 -13.58 18.69 6.85
CA LEU A 77 -15.01 18.50 6.63
C LEU A 77 -15.76 18.62 7.97
N ALA A 78 -16.94 19.23 7.91
CA ALA A 78 -17.94 19.17 8.95
C ALA A 78 -18.78 17.90 8.81
N GLY A 79 -19.37 17.42 9.88
CA GLY A 79 -20.31 16.30 9.89
C GLY A 79 -20.23 15.50 11.18
N GLU A 80 -21.37 14.93 11.55
CA GLU A 80 -21.49 14.08 12.72
C GLU A 80 -20.76 12.75 12.50
N GLU A 81 -20.18 12.19 13.57
CA GLU A 81 -19.58 10.86 13.53
C GLU A 81 -20.64 9.81 13.19
N LEU A 82 -20.18 8.66 12.66
CA LEU A 82 -21.04 7.51 12.41
C LEU A 82 -21.60 7.00 13.75
N GLU A 83 -22.89 6.69 13.79
CA GLU A 83 -23.55 6.08 14.94
C GLU A 83 -22.95 4.68 15.23
N GLU A 84 -23.13 4.17 16.45
CA GLU A 84 -22.52 2.92 16.91
C GLU A 84 -22.74 1.74 15.94
N ASN A 85 -23.94 1.63 15.39
CA ASN A 85 -24.33 0.56 14.45
C ASN A 85 -24.22 0.94 12.98
N GLU A 86 -23.68 2.13 12.66
CA GLU A 86 -23.54 2.62 11.32
C GLU A 86 -22.13 2.26 10.78
N HIS A 87 -22.08 1.55 9.66
CA HIS A 87 -20.84 1.10 9.04
C HIS A 87 -20.27 2.13 8.08
N ASP A 88 -21.14 2.79 7.35
CA ASP A 88 -20.81 3.82 6.36
C ASP A 88 -21.97 4.80 6.19
N ARG A 89 -21.65 5.99 5.65
CA ARG A 89 -22.66 7.02 5.31
C ARG A 89 -22.24 7.75 4.04
N TYR A 90 -23.04 7.62 3.01
CA TYR A 90 -22.96 8.46 1.82
C TYR A 90 -23.72 9.77 2.06
N GLN A 91 -23.04 10.91 1.91
CA GLN A 91 -23.58 12.21 2.26
C GLN A 91 -22.99 13.33 1.42
N PRO A 92 -23.70 14.49 1.30
CA PRO A 92 -23.09 15.72 0.83
C PRO A 92 -21.93 16.10 1.77
N LEU A 93 -20.84 16.62 1.18
CA LEU A 93 -19.67 17.07 1.94
C LEU A 93 -19.80 18.58 2.25
N GLU A 94 -19.71 18.90 3.52
CA GLU A 94 -19.74 20.29 4.00
C GLU A 94 -18.35 20.69 4.51
N VAL A 95 -17.84 21.80 4.02
CA VAL A 95 -16.54 22.33 4.45
C VAL A 95 -16.70 23.01 5.81
N SER A 96 -15.88 22.59 6.79
CA SER A 96 -15.81 23.20 8.10
C SER A 96 -15.11 24.56 8.07
N THR A 97 -15.41 25.42 9.06
CA THR A 97 -14.61 26.61 9.34
C THR A 97 -13.26 26.30 9.99
N GLU A 98 -13.12 25.11 10.54
CA GLU A 98 -11.87 24.63 11.13
C GLU A 98 -10.88 24.27 10.03
N ARG A 99 -9.63 24.73 10.20
CA ARG A 99 -8.51 24.45 9.29
C ARG A 99 -7.36 23.87 10.07
N GLY A 100 -6.55 23.08 9.40
CA GLY A 100 -5.31 22.55 9.95
C GLY A 100 -4.19 22.50 8.92
N THR A 101 -2.97 22.43 9.40
CA THR A 101 -1.82 22.15 8.53
C THR A 101 -1.85 20.70 8.07
N VAL A 102 -1.17 20.36 6.97
CA VAL A 102 -0.98 18.97 6.52
C VAL A 102 -0.43 18.11 7.66
N LEU A 103 0.49 18.67 8.46
CA LEU A 103 1.00 18.01 9.65
C LEU A 103 -0.12 17.64 10.64
N GLU A 104 -1.04 18.58 10.91
CA GLU A 104 -2.17 18.35 11.83
C GLU A 104 -3.16 17.33 11.26
N HIS A 105 -3.45 17.37 9.96
CA HIS A 105 -4.27 16.35 9.27
C HIS A 105 -3.69 14.95 9.47
N CYS A 106 -2.39 14.76 9.21
CA CYS A 106 -1.71 13.48 9.43
C CYS A 106 -1.73 13.04 10.90
N ARG A 107 -1.47 13.98 11.82
CA ARG A 107 -1.51 13.70 13.26
C ARG A 107 -2.89 13.22 13.71
N ARG A 108 -3.97 13.90 13.29
CA ARG A 108 -5.35 13.50 13.62
C ARG A 108 -5.67 12.11 13.08
N ALA A 109 -5.29 11.80 11.86
CA ALA A 109 -5.50 10.48 11.28
C ALA A 109 -4.82 9.37 12.11
N LEU A 110 -3.52 9.54 12.43
CA LEU A 110 -2.78 8.58 13.25
C LEU A 110 -3.34 8.45 14.67
N MET A 111 -3.71 9.58 15.30
CA MET A 111 -4.33 9.55 16.62
C MET A 111 -5.72 8.91 16.61
N ARG A 112 -6.47 9.05 15.51
CA ARG A 112 -7.76 8.36 15.34
C ARG A 112 -7.60 6.84 15.28
N VAL A 113 -6.54 6.34 14.60
CA VAL A 113 -6.21 4.91 14.63
C VAL A 113 -5.97 4.43 16.06
N LEU A 114 -5.12 5.15 16.81
CA LEU A 114 -4.81 4.79 18.21
C LEU A 114 -6.04 4.87 19.12
N ALA A 115 -6.92 5.85 18.89
CA ALA A 115 -8.15 6.03 19.67
C ALA A 115 -9.18 4.91 19.42
N ARG A 116 -9.15 4.26 18.25
CA ARG A 116 -9.96 3.05 17.98
C ARG A 116 -9.50 1.87 18.85
N GLY A 117 -8.24 1.86 19.29
CA GLY A 117 -7.68 0.87 20.19
C GLY A 117 -7.20 -0.40 19.49
N VAL A 118 -6.96 -1.42 20.33
CA VAL A 118 -6.49 -2.73 19.91
C VAL A 118 -7.43 -3.81 20.43
N GLY A 119 -7.42 -4.97 19.77
CA GLY A 119 -8.21 -6.12 20.18
C GLY A 119 -7.50 -7.00 21.21
N ALA A 120 -8.01 -8.21 21.39
CA ALA A 120 -7.56 -9.15 22.41
C ALA A 120 -6.11 -9.65 22.20
N HIS A 121 -5.60 -9.58 20.97
CA HIS A 121 -4.23 -9.97 20.62
C HIS A 121 -3.28 -8.76 20.54
N GLY A 122 -3.74 -7.57 20.91
CA GLY A 122 -2.96 -6.33 20.84
C GLY A 122 -2.79 -5.76 19.43
N LEU A 123 -3.48 -6.32 18.46
CA LEU A 123 -3.49 -5.86 17.07
C LEU A 123 -4.54 -4.75 16.86
N LEU A 124 -4.34 -3.94 15.86
CA LEU A 124 -5.30 -2.88 15.51
C LEU A 124 -6.63 -3.47 15.02
N LEU A 125 -7.71 -2.81 15.39
CA LEU A 125 -9.07 -3.21 15.02
C LEU A 125 -9.30 -3.01 13.51
N ILE A 126 -9.83 -4.03 12.84
CA ILE A 126 -10.11 -4.00 11.41
C ILE A 126 -11.31 -3.11 11.04
N GLY A 127 -12.24 -2.87 12.00
CA GLY A 127 -13.47 -2.14 11.73
C GLY A 127 -14.39 -2.87 10.75
N THR A 128 -14.92 -2.14 9.77
CA THR A 128 -15.75 -2.68 8.70
C THR A 128 -14.93 -3.01 7.44
N GLY A 129 -13.70 -3.48 7.63
CA GLY A 129 -12.72 -3.80 6.61
C GLY A 129 -11.41 -3.04 6.80
N ASP A 130 -10.39 -3.50 6.12
CA ASP A 130 -9.14 -2.80 5.88
C ASP A 130 -8.97 -2.65 4.36
N TRP A 131 -7.76 -2.69 3.78
CA TRP A 131 -7.56 -2.67 2.33
C TRP A 131 -8.43 -3.70 1.58
N ASN A 132 -8.73 -4.83 2.22
CA ASN A 132 -9.77 -5.73 1.75
C ASN A 132 -11.10 -5.33 2.41
N ASP A 133 -11.77 -4.34 1.82
CA ASP A 133 -13.06 -3.83 2.28
C ASP A 133 -14.17 -4.90 2.21
N ALA A 134 -13.95 -5.96 1.42
CA ALA A 134 -14.83 -7.13 1.36
C ALA A 134 -14.81 -8.01 2.63
N PHE A 135 -13.90 -7.73 3.58
CA PHE A 135 -13.87 -8.33 4.93
C PHE A 135 -14.75 -7.55 5.94
N ASP A 136 -15.83 -6.95 5.46
CA ASP A 136 -16.69 -6.03 6.21
C ASP A 136 -17.39 -6.62 7.43
N ARG A 137 -17.33 -7.95 7.63
CA ARG A 137 -17.92 -8.64 8.77
C ARG A 137 -16.89 -9.23 9.75
N VAL A 138 -15.61 -9.17 9.44
CA VAL A 138 -14.55 -9.71 10.32
C VAL A 138 -14.51 -8.97 11.67
N GLY A 139 -14.65 -7.65 11.66
CA GLY A 139 -14.63 -6.80 12.84
C GLY A 139 -15.88 -5.93 13.01
N ALA A 140 -17.04 -6.33 12.47
CA ALA A 140 -18.26 -5.54 12.50
C ALA A 140 -18.81 -5.26 13.91
N GLN A 141 -18.42 -6.08 14.93
CA GLN A 141 -18.78 -5.86 16.33
C GLN A 141 -17.69 -5.09 17.12
N GLY A 142 -16.68 -4.55 16.42
CA GLY A 142 -15.64 -3.70 17.01
C GLY A 142 -14.56 -4.44 17.78
N ARG A 143 -14.37 -5.75 17.57
CA ARG A 143 -13.33 -6.57 18.24
C ARG A 143 -12.38 -7.27 17.27
N GLY A 144 -12.78 -7.46 16.01
CA GLY A 144 -11.95 -8.10 14.98
C GLY A 144 -10.70 -7.31 14.69
N GLU A 145 -9.61 -8.01 14.38
CA GLU A 145 -8.26 -7.47 14.31
C GLU A 145 -7.60 -7.75 12.95
N SER A 146 -6.74 -6.84 12.50
CA SER A 146 -5.96 -6.98 11.27
C SER A 146 -4.46 -6.97 11.53
N VAL A 147 -3.78 -8.06 11.16
CA VAL A 147 -2.32 -8.16 11.19
C VAL A 147 -1.70 -7.25 10.12
N TRP A 148 -2.28 -7.23 8.92
CA TRP A 148 -1.81 -6.36 7.84
C TRP A 148 -1.85 -4.87 8.21
N LEU A 149 -2.98 -4.40 8.73
CA LEU A 149 -3.14 -3.02 9.19
C LEU A 149 -2.13 -2.66 10.27
N THR A 150 -1.87 -3.61 11.18
CA THR A 150 -0.93 -3.42 12.29
C THR A 150 0.50 -3.23 11.78
N TRP A 151 0.94 -4.01 10.79
CA TRP A 151 2.21 -3.78 10.09
C TRP A 151 2.23 -2.43 9.39
N PHE A 152 1.17 -2.10 8.65
CA PHE A 152 1.09 -0.83 7.90
C PHE A 152 1.15 0.39 8.82
N PHE A 153 0.46 0.34 9.96
CA PHE A 153 0.55 1.38 10.98
C PHE A 153 1.98 1.50 11.53
N ALA A 154 2.62 0.40 11.89
CA ALA A 154 3.97 0.42 12.46
C ALA A 154 4.97 1.09 11.51
N ILE A 155 4.93 0.75 10.22
CA ILE A 155 5.75 1.34 9.17
C ILE A 155 5.47 2.85 9.06
N THR A 156 4.19 3.22 8.94
CA THR A 156 3.76 4.60 8.73
C THR A 156 4.06 5.47 9.95
N ALA A 157 3.79 5.00 11.15
CA ALA A 157 4.04 5.72 12.39
C ALA A 157 5.53 6.01 12.61
N ARG A 158 6.43 5.05 12.32
CA ARG A 158 7.88 5.28 12.39
C ARG A 158 8.36 6.31 11.36
N LYS A 159 7.88 6.22 10.11
CA LYS A 159 8.20 7.22 9.09
C LYS A 159 7.74 8.62 9.51
N PHE A 160 6.53 8.73 10.01
CA PHE A 160 5.99 10.01 10.46
C PHE A 160 6.70 10.54 11.72
N ALA A 161 7.06 9.67 12.66
CA ALA A 161 7.85 10.02 13.83
C ALA A 161 9.22 10.63 13.45
N ALA A 162 9.90 10.04 12.47
CA ALA A 162 11.16 10.56 11.94
C ALA A 162 11.01 11.95 11.29
N LEU A 163 9.81 12.26 10.77
CA LEU A 163 9.51 13.53 10.12
C LEU A 163 9.21 14.66 11.10
N VAL A 164 8.53 14.36 12.23
CA VAL A 164 8.01 15.40 13.14
C VAL A 164 8.91 15.67 14.35
N GLY A 165 9.60 14.68 14.88
CA GLY A 165 10.43 14.82 16.09
C GLY A 165 9.65 15.07 17.39
N GLY A 166 10.39 15.25 18.52
CA GLY A 166 9.82 15.61 19.82
C GLY A 166 8.92 14.54 20.45
N HIS A 167 8.10 14.93 21.43
CA HIS A 167 7.25 14.02 22.22
C HIS A 167 6.24 13.23 21.37
N ALA A 168 5.70 13.85 20.31
CA ALA A 168 4.79 13.15 19.40
C ALA A 168 5.50 11.99 18.66
N ALA A 169 6.75 12.19 18.28
CA ALA A 169 7.57 11.14 17.66
C ALA A 169 7.83 9.98 18.64
N GLU A 170 8.11 10.27 19.90
CA GLU A 170 8.30 9.25 20.94
C GLU A 170 7.05 8.39 21.11
N GLN A 171 5.87 9.01 21.22
CA GLN A 171 4.59 8.31 21.35
C GLN A 171 4.31 7.40 20.14
N LEU A 172 4.53 7.90 18.92
CA LEU A 172 4.32 7.13 17.69
C LEU A 172 5.32 5.97 17.55
N THR A 173 6.57 6.17 17.97
CA THR A 173 7.58 5.12 17.98
C THR A 173 7.22 4.00 18.96
N LEU A 174 6.78 4.35 20.17
CA LEU A 174 6.32 3.37 21.16
C LEU A 174 5.09 2.59 20.66
N ALA A 175 4.15 3.27 20.04
CA ALA A 175 2.97 2.63 19.44
C ALA A 175 3.36 1.69 18.29
N ALA A 176 4.29 2.12 17.42
CA ALA A 176 4.80 1.29 16.33
C ALA A 176 5.53 0.06 16.85
N ASP A 177 6.33 0.18 17.92
CA ASP A 177 7.02 -0.95 18.54
C ASP A 177 6.05 -1.93 19.20
N HIS A 178 4.96 -1.44 19.80
CA HIS A 178 3.87 -2.28 20.28
C HIS A 178 3.22 -3.05 19.12
N CYS A 179 2.86 -2.36 18.04
CA CYS A 179 2.25 -2.96 16.86
C CYS A 179 3.15 -4.02 16.21
N THR A 180 4.46 -3.76 16.06
CA THR A 180 5.40 -4.75 15.53
C THR A 180 5.42 -6.02 16.42
N ARG A 181 5.48 -5.88 17.75
CA ARG A 181 5.44 -7.06 18.66
C ARG A 181 4.14 -7.82 18.55
N ALA A 182 2.99 -7.14 18.56
CA ALA A 182 1.69 -7.79 18.43
C ALA A 182 1.54 -8.53 17.10
N ALA A 183 2.02 -7.94 16.00
CA ALA A 183 2.00 -8.59 14.70
C ALA A 183 2.98 -9.77 14.61
N GLU A 184 4.14 -9.71 15.29
CA GLU A 184 5.05 -10.86 15.44
C GLU A 184 4.40 -12.02 16.22
N ASP A 185 3.56 -11.74 17.22
CA ASP A 185 2.82 -12.76 17.98
C ASP A 185 1.72 -13.43 17.16
N ALA A 186 1.33 -12.85 16.02
CA ALA A 186 0.42 -13.48 15.07
C ALA A 186 1.09 -14.54 14.17
N TRP A 187 2.34 -14.94 14.46
CA TRP A 187 3.06 -15.99 13.77
C TRP A 187 2.36 -17.35 13.89
N ASP A 188 2.18 -18.05 12.77
CA ASP A 188 1.46 -19.34 12.68
C ASP A 188 2.38 -20.51 12.27
N GLY A 189 3.65 -20.43 12.62
CA GLY A 189 4.64 -21.48 12.38
C GLY A 189 5.38 -21.37 11.06
N ALA A 190 4.74 -20.93 9.99
CA ALA A 190 5.34 -20.77 8.68
C ALA A 190 5.00 -19.44 7.97
N TRP A 191 4.01 -18.71 8.48
CA TRP A 191 3.61 -17.39 8.00
C TRP A 191 2.86 -16.62 9.09
N TYR A 192 2.57 -15.34 8.88
CA TYR A 192 1.75 -14.51 9.75
C TYR A 192 0.27 -14.68 9.42
N ARG A 193 -0.59 -14.80 10.42
CA ARG A 193 -2.03 -14.77 10.24
C ARG A 193 -2.47 -13.48 9.57
N ARG A 194 -3.65 -13.50 8.95
CA ARG A 194 -4.25 -12.30 8.34
C ARG A 194 -4.93 -11.41 9.38
N GLY A 195 -5.52 -12.02 10.40
CA GLY A 195 -6.24 -11.34 11.45
C GLY A 195 -7.07 -12.27 12.31
N TYR A 196 -8.03 -11.68 13.03
CA TYR A 196 -8.95 -12.41 13.91
C TYR A 196 -10.36 -11.85 13.77
N TYR A 197 -11.34 -12.72 13.78
CA TYR A 197 -12.76 -12.34 13.83
C TYR A 197 -13.14 -11.74 15.19
N ASP A 198 -14.32 -11.11 15.27
CA ASP A 198 -14.89 -10.57 16.52
C ASP A 198 -14.98 -11.57 17.67
N ASP A 199 -15.06 -12.87 17.38
CA ASP A 199 -15.12 -13.97 18.36
C ASP A 199 -13.74 -14.57 18.68
N GLY A 200 -12.66 -13.99 18.17
CA GLY A 200 -11.28 -14.40 18.41
C GLY A 200 -10.80 -15.57 17.54
N ARG A 201 -11.61 -16.11 16.63
CA ARG A 201 -11.15 -17.12 15.67
C ARG A 201 -10.16 -16.51 14.69
N PRO A 202 -9.04 -17.19 14.35
CA PRO A 202 -8.06 -16.69 13.41
C PRO A 202 -8.58 -16.76 11.96
N ILE A 203 -8.10 -15.84 11.13
CA ILE A 203 -8.16 -15.88 9.67
C ILE A 203 -6.73 -15.81 9.13
N GLY A 204 -6.43 -16.53 8.06
CA GLY A 204 -5.06 -16.63 7.54
C GLY A 204 -4.18 -17.61 8.32
N SER A 205 -4.76 -18.62 8.99
CA SER A 205 -4.06 -19.62 9.78
C SER A 205 -4.01 -20.98 9.06
N ALA A 206 -2.92 -21.73 9.27
CA ALA A 206 -2.78 -23.09 8.79
C ALA A 206 -3.91 -24.03 9.24
N GLY A 207 -4.54 -23.71 10.37
CA GLY A 207 -5.69 -24.47 10.91
C GLY A 207 -7.03 -24.10 10.26
N ASN A 208 -7.10 -23.10 9.41
CA ASN A 208 -8.32 -22.74 8.69
C ASN A 208 -8.58 -23.69 7.52
N ASP A 209 -9.85 -23.94 7.19
CA ASP A 209 -10.22 -24.65 5.96
C ASP A 209 -10.23 -23.74 4.74
N GLU A 210 -10.46 -22.43 4.94
CA GLU A 210 -10.53 -21.36 3.94
C GLU A 210 -9.64 -20.19 4.39
N CYS A 211 -9.10 -19.43 3.46
CA CYS A 211 -8.14 -18.35 3.73
C CYS A 211 -7.07 -18.81 4.74
N ARG A 212 -6.29 -19.81 4.39
CA ARG A 212 -5.23 -20.34 5.24
C ARG A 212 -4.00 -19.45 5.26
N ILE A 213 -3.69 -18.85 4.12
CA ILE A 213 -2.58 -17.91 3.94
C ILE A 213 -3.04 -16.73 3.09
N ASP A 214 -2.54 -15.54 3.39
CA ASP A 214 -2.84 -14.29 2.72
C ASP A 214 -1.53 -13.57 2.34
N ALA A 215 -1.46 -13.02 1.13
CA ALA A 215 -0.24 -12.44 0.56
C ALA A 215 0.16 -11.13 1.26
N ILE A 216 -0.81 -10.26 1.59
CA ILE A 216 -0.48 -8.89 2.03
C ILE A 216 0.04 -8.84 3.46
N ALA A 217 -0.37 -9.75 4.33
CA ALA A 217 0.18 -9.86 5.67
C ALA A 217 1.67 -10.21 5.63
N GLN A 218 2.09 -11.14 4.74
CA GLN A 218 3.49 -11.53 4.55
C GLN A 218 4.30 -10.39 3.91
N ALA A 219 3.73 -9.75 2.90
CA ALA A 219 4.39 -8.65 2.21
C ALA A 219 4.70 -7.49 3.17
N PHE A 220 3.74 -7.08 3.99
CA PHE A 220 3.95 -5.94 4.90
C PHE A 220 4.83 -6.28 6.11
N ALA A 221 4.84 -7.51 6.58
CA ALA A 221 5.86 -7.97 7.54
C ALA A 221 7.28 -7.78 6.98
N ALA A 222 7.48 -8.07 5.70
CA ALA A 222 8.78 -7.89 5.04
C ALA A 222 9.17 -6.41 4.89
N LEU A 223 8.20 -5.52 4.75
CA LEU A 223 8.42 -4.07 4.63
C LEU A 223 8.71 -3.40 5.98
N ASP A 224 8.30 -3.97 7.11
CA ASP A 224 8.71 -3.50 8.43
C ASP A 224 10.14 -3.94 8.72
N THR A 225 11.08 -3.00 8.75
CA THR A 225 12.50 -3.27 9.00
C THR A 225 12.79 -3.78 10.41
N HIS A 226 11.82 -3.73 11.32
CA HIS A 226 11.91 -4.21 12.70
C HIS A 226 11.34 -5.62 12.89
N ALA A 227 10.71 -6.20 11.87
CA ALA A 227 10.23 -7.57 11.89
C ALA A 227 11.38 -8.60 11.91
N ASP A 228 11.13 -9.78 12.47
CA ASP A 228 12.09 -10.89 12.49
C ASP A 228 12.43 -11.34 11.07
N ARG A 229 13.69 -11.16 10.66
CA ARG A 229 14.14 -11.48 9.29
C ARG A 229 14.05 -12.96 8.94
N GLY A 230 14.20 -13.87 9.92
CA GLY A 230 14.06 -15.31 9.72
C GLY A 230 12.61 -15.70 9.43
N ARG A 231 11.68 -15.17 10.23
CA ARG A 231 10.23 -15.36 10.01
C ARG A 231 9.77 -14.73 8.70
N VAL A 232 10.23 -13.50 8.39
CA VAL A 232 9.95 -12.83 7.11
C VAL A 232 10.40 -13.70 5.95
N HIS A 233 11.62 -14.25 5.97
CA HIS A 233 12.11 -15.13 4.91
C HIS A 233 11.20 -16.37 4.75
N THR A 234 10.83 -17.02 5.84
CA THR A 234 9.94 -18.19 5.85
C THR A 234 8.54 -17.82 5.34
N ALA A 235 7.98 -16.70 5.79
CA ALA A 235 6.67 -16.22 5.38
C ALA A 235 6.59 -15.91 3.88
N LEU A 236 7.60 -15.25 3.34
CA LEU A 236 7.68 -14.97 1.89
C LEU A 236 7.85 -16.26 1.08
N THR A 237 8.59 -17.25 1.60
CA THR A 237 8.70 -18.56 0.95
C THR A 237 7.35 -19.26 0.89
N SER A 238 6.64 -19.30 2.02
CA SER A 238 5.29 -19.88 2.08
C SER A 238 4.31 -19.17 1.15
N ALA A 239 4.38 -17.82 1.08
CA ALA A 239 3.53 -17.05 0.17
C ALA A 239 3.78 -17.39 -1.29
N VAL A 240 5.06 -17.45 -1.71
CA VAL A 240 5.42 -17.79 -3.11
C VAL A 240 4.99 -19.23 -3.43
N GLU A 241 5.26 -20.19 -2.54
CA GLU A 241 4.95 -21.59 -2.77
C GLU A 241 3.45 -21.90 -2.82
N GLN A 242 2.64 -21.22 -1.99
CA GLN A 242 1.22 -21.52 -1.86
C GLN A 242 0.31 -20.62 -2.70
N LEU A 243 0.74 -19.39 -3.00
CA LEU A 243 -0.12 -18.39 -3.66
C LEU A 243 0.26 -18.16 -5.13
N PHE A 244 1.52 -18.42 -5.54
CA PHE A 244 1.93 -18.19 -6.92
C PHE A 244 1.70 -19.43 -7.79
N ASP A 245 0.63 -19.39 -8.55
CA ASP A 245 0.33 -20.35 -9.62
C ASP A 245 1.15 -20.00 -10.88
N ARG A 246 2.29 -20.66 -11.03
CA ARG A 246 3.21 -20.43 -12.16
C ARG A 246 2.69 -20.96 -13.48
N GLU A 247 1.81 -21.95 -13.46
CA GLU A 247 1.23 -22.51 -14.68
C GLU A 247 0.35 -21.45 -15.39
N HIS A 248 -0.39 -20.66 -14.61
CA HIS A 248 -1.30 -19.65 -15.14
C HIS A 248 -0.81 -18.21 -14.97
N ASN A 249 0.38 -17.99 -14.37
CA ASN A 249 0.92 -16.67 -14.04
C ASN A 249 -0.01 -15.86 -13.10
N VAL A 250 -0.60 -16.52 -12.10
CA VAL A 250 -1.54 -15.90 -11.17
C VAL A 250 -1.01 -15.94 -9.74
N VAL A 251 -0.94 -14.79 -9.09
CA VAL A 251 -0.62 -14.68 -7.65
C VAL A 251 -1.91 -14.47 -6.87
N ARG A 252 -2.41 -15.51 -6.24
CA ARG A 252 -3.64 -15.43 -5.44
C ARG A 252 -3.48 -14.48 -4.26
N LEU A 253 -4.50 -13.71 -3.97
CA LEU A 253 -4.49 -12.83 -2.80
C LEU A 253 -4.44 -13.64 -1.51
N PHE A 254 -5.27 -14.68 -1.43
CA PHE A 254 -5.25 -15.68 -0.37
C PHE A 254 -5.72 -17.04 -0.90
N ASP A 255 -5.45 -18.10 -0.16
CA ASP A 255 -5.85 -19.47 -0.51
C ASP A 255 -6.19 -20.29 0.75
N PRO A 256 -7.18 -21.22 0.71
CA PRO A 256 -8.25 -21.36 -0.29
C PRO A 256 -9.29 -20.23 -0.28
N PRO A 257 -10.08 -20.07 -1.36
CA PRO A 257 -11.17 -19.08 -1.41
C PRO A 257 -12.22 -19.30 -0.30
N ILE A 258 -12.92 -18.22 0.07
CA ILE A 258 -13.99 -18.24 1.07
C ILE A 258 -15.32 -18.53 0.38
N THR A 259 -15.96 -19.61 0.79
CA THR A 259 -17.25 -20.09 0.26
C THR A 259 -18.29 -20.32 1.36
N ARG A 260 -17.84 -20.58 2.57
CA ARG A 260 -18.70 -20.89 3.73
C ARG A 260 -19.35 -19.62 4.29
N ARG A 261 -20.52 -19.79 4.88
CA ARG A 261 -21.24 -18.71 5.56
C ARG A 261 -20.80 -18.45 7.00
N THR A 262 -20.07 -19.38 7.58
CA THR A 262 -19.65 -19.31 8.98
C THR A 262 -18.17 -19.70 9.08
N PRO A 263 -17.32 -18.83 9.64
CA PRO A 263 -17.63 -17.49 10.14
C PRO A 263 -18.10 -16.52 9.06
N GLU A 264 -18.89 -15.53 9.42
CA GLU A 264 -19.29 -14.46 8.49
C GLU A 264 -18.10 -13.52 8.23
N THR A 265 -17.57 -13.55 7.01
CA THR A 265 -16.38 -12.76 6.64
C THR A 265 -16.75 -11.45 5.97
N GLY A 266 -17.91 -11.44 5.28
CA GLY A 266 -18.36 -10.27 4.56
C GLY A 266 -18.72 -10.57 3.10
N TYR A 267 -18.85 -9.51 2.31
CA TYR A 267 -19.24 -9.64 0.92
C TYR A 267 -18.17 -10.25 0.00
N VAL A 268 -16.95 -10.49 0.49
CA VAL A 268 -15.91 -11.25 -0.22
C VAL A 268 -16.46 -12.59 -0.76
N ARG A 269 -17.34 -13.23 0.00
CA ARG A 269 -18.02 -14.46 -0.42
C ARG A 269 -18.97 -14.28 -1.61
N SER A 270 -19.41 -13.06 -1.90
CA SER A 270 -20.26 -12.75 -3.06
C SER A 270 -19.49 -12.83 -4.37
N TYR A 271 -18.17 -12.73 -4.31
CA TYR A 271 -17.31 -13.06 -5.44
C TYR A 271 -17.16 -14.58 -5.54
N GLY A 272 -17.29 -15.13 -6.74
CA GLY A 272 -17.03 -16.55 -6.98
C GLY A 272 -15.60 -16.94 -6.54
N ALA A 273 -15.44 -18.19 -6.13
CA ALA A 273 -14.12 -18.71 -5.78
C ALA A 273 -13.11 -18.50 -6.91
N GLY A 274 -11.96 -17.93 -6.60
CA GLY A 274 -10.93 -17.58 -7.58
C GLY A 274 -11.14 -16.22 -8.28
N LEU A 275 -12.15 -15.43 -7.90
CA LEU A 275 -12.39 -14.12 -8.51
C LEU A 275 -12.09 -12.98 -7.53
N ARG A 276 -11.48 -11.91 -8.07
CA ARG A 276 -11.14 -10.70 -7.34
C ARG A 276 -10.41 -11.00 -6.02
N GLU A 277 -10.87 -10.38 -4.91
CA GLU A 277 -10.32 -10.61 -3.59
C GLU A 277 -10.56 -12.05 -3.08
N ASN A 278 -11.51 -12.80 -3.64
CA ASN A 278 -11.84 -14.14 -3.14
C ASN A 278 -10.96 -15.25 -3.75
N GLY A 279 -9.67 -15.19 -3.48
CA GLY A 279 -8.70 -16.21 -3.92
C GLY A 279 -8.30 -16.09 -5.40
N GLY A 280 -8.69 -15.02 -6.09
CA GLY A 280 -8.09 -14.59 -7.35
C GLY A 280 -6.81 -13.81 -7.11
N GLN A 281 -6.14 -13.39 -8.18
CA GLN A 281 -5.10 -12.38 -8.09
C GLN A 281 -5.75 -11.01 -8.00
N TYR A 282 -5.62 -10.32 -6.88
CA TYR A 282 -5.77 -8.86 -6.88
C TYR A 282 -4.40 -8.27 -7.16
N THR A 283 -4.24 -7.66 -8.34
CA THR A 283 -2.92 -7.29 -8.88
C THR A 283 -2.15 -6.34 -7.95
N HIS A 284 -2.85 -5.51 -7.19
CA HIS A 284 -2.28 -4.66 -6.16
C HIS A 284 -1.54 -5.47 -5.07
N GLY A 285 -2.19 -6.51 -4.52
CA GLY A 285 -1.59 -7.40 -3.51
C GLY A 285 -0.43 -8.23 -4.06
N ALA A 286 -0.55 -8.72 -5.31
CA ALA A 286 0.54 -9.42 -6.01
C ALA A 286 1.78 -8.53 -6.16
N LEU A 287 1.59 -7.26 -6.49
CA LEU A 287 2.68 -6.28 -6.61
C LEU A 287 3.33 -5.96 -5.26
N TRP A 288 2.58 -5.92 -4.16
CA TRP A 288 3.18 -5.78 -2.84
C TRP A 288 4.03 -6.98 -2.45
N LEU A 289 3.62 -8.20 -2.83
CA LEU A 289 4.46 -9.38 -2.64
C LEU A 289 5.75 -9.29 -3.48
N ALA A 290 5.68 -8.85 -4.74
CA ALA A 290 6.85 -8.60 -5.58
C ALA A 290 7.79 -7.57 -4.94
N MET A 291 7.25 -6.45 -4.44
CA MET A 291 8.01 -5.42 -3.73
C MET A 291 8.74 -5.98 -2.50
N ALA A 292 8.05 -6.77 -1.69
CA ALA A 292 8.62 -7.41 -0.51
C ALA A 292 9.78 -8.35 -0.86
N LEU A 293 9.61 -9.15 -1.90
CA LEU A 293 10.66 -10.04 -2.41
C LEU A 293 11.89 -9.26 -2.90
N LEU A 294 11.69 -8.23 -3.70
CA LEU A 294 12.79 -7.38 -4.20
C LEU A 294 13.54 -6.71 -3.04
N ARG A 295 12.84 -6.12 -2.08
CA ARG A 295 13.42 -5.44 -0.91
C ARG A 295 14.12 -6.38 0.07
N THR A 296 13.84 -7.67 0.01
CA THR A 296 14.52 -8.69 0.81
C THR A 296 15.62 -9.44 0.05
N GLY A 297 15.99 -8.97 -1.16
CA GLY A 297 17.05 -9.53 -1.97
C GLY A 297 16.64 -10.77 -2.78
N ARG A 298 15.35 -11.13 -2.81
CA ARG A 298 14.82 -12.24 -3.61
C ARG A 298 14.46 -11.76 -5.03
N THR A 299 15.45 -11.20 -5.71
CA THR A 299 15.27 -10.49 -7.00
C THR A 299 14.64 -11.36 -8.08
N ALA A 300 15.06 -12.61 -8.20
CA ALA A 300 14.54 -13.50 -9.24
C ALA A 300 13.04 -13.73 -9.10
N GLU A 301 12.55 -14.00 -7.88
CA GLU A 301 11.15 -14.25 -7.62
C GLU A 301 10.29 -12.97 -7.71
N GLY A 302 10.82 -11.85 -7.22
CA GLY A 302 10.14 -10.56 -7.38
C GLY A 302 9.99 -10.15 -8.84
N ALA A 303 11.02 -10.35 -9.66
CA ALA A 303 10.99 -10.11 -11.11
C ALA A 303 10.05 -11.09 -11.83
N GLU A 304 9.99 -12.35 -11.40
CA GLU A 304 9.08 -13.37 -11.93
C GLU A 304 7.61 -12.92 -11.72
N ILE A 305 7.26 -12.44 -10.53
CA ILE A 305 5.91 -11.92 -10.26
C ILE A 305 5.64 -10.64 -11.07
N LEU A 306 6.59 -9.70 -11.15
CA LEU A 306 6.42 -8.52 -12.01
C LEU A 306 6.16 -8.89 -13.47
N HIS A 307 6.79 -9.94 -13.97
CA HIS A 307 6.52 -10.45 -15.32
C HIS A 307 5.12 -11.10 -15.38
N ALA A 308 4.79 -11.95 -14.41
CA ALA A 308 3.54 -12.71 -14.37
C ALA A 308 2.27 -11.83 -14.41
N VAL A 309 2.30 -10.64 -13.80
CA VAL A 309 1.15 -9.72 -13.79
C VAL A 309 0.95 -8.95 -15.09
N LEU A 310 1.88 -9.06 -16.05
CA LEU A 310 1.76 -8.37 -17.34
C LEU A 310 0.73 -9.06 -18.25
N PRO A 311 -0.11 -8.31 -18.98
CA PRO A 311 -1.03 -8.90 -19.96
C PRO A 311 -0.33 -9.80 -20.99
N THR A 312 0.90 -9.44 -21.35
CA THR A 312 1.72 -10.18 -22.33
C THR A 312 2.28 -11.51 -21.81
N ALA A 313 2.17 -11.78 -20.52
CA ALA A 313 2.58 -13.03 -19.90
C ALA A 313 1.46 -14.09 -19.93
N HIS A 314 0.25 -13.73 -20.37
CA HIS A 314 -0.91 -14.60 -20.44
C HIS A 314 -1.24 -14.99 -21.89
N ASP A 315 -1.91 -16.13 -22.05
CA ASP A 315 -2.50 -16.50 -23.34
C ASP A 315 -3.63 -15.49 -23.69
N PRO A 316 -3.52 -14.78 -24.83
CA PRO A 316 -4.53 -13.77 -25.20
C PRO A 316 -5.95 -14.32 -25.30
N ALA A 317 -6.10 -15.61 -25.72
CA ALA A 317 -7.41 -16.25 -25.83
C ALA A 317 -8.05 -16.55 -24.47
N ARG A 318 -7.23 -16.60 -23.40
CA ARG A 318 -7.67 -16.82 -22.02
C ARG A 318 -7.81 -15.51 -21.27
N TYR A 319 -6.85 -14.59 -21.47
CA TYR A 319 -6.81 -13.31 -20.77
C TYR A 319 -7.99 -12.41 -21.13
N GLU A 320 -8.32 -12.30 -22.41
CA GLU A 320 -9.47 -11.54 -22.94
C GLU A 320 -9.51 -10.05 -22.50
N GLY A 321 -8.39 -9.49 -22.02
CA GLY A 321 -8.23 -8.09 -21.62
C GLY A 321 -7.36 -7.32 -22.60
N GLU A 322 -7.31 -5.99 -22.42
CA GLU A 322 -6.47 -5.13 -23.23
C GLU A 322 -4.97 -5.42 -22.98
N PRO A 323 -4.17 -5.65 -24.04
CA PRO A 323 -2.77 -6.07 -23.88
C PRO A 323 -1.84 -4.94 -23.40
N TYR A 324 -2.34 -3.73 -23.26
CA TYR A 324 -1.60 -2.53 -22.85
C TYR A 324 -2.11 -1.92 -21.52
N VAL A 325 -2.99 -2.62 -20.81
CA VAL A 325 -3.56 -2.20 -19.50
C VAL A 325 -3.34 -3.31 -18.49
N LEU A 326 -2.84 -2.97 -17.31
CA LEU A 326 -2.83 -3.90 -16.18
C LEU A 326 -4.26 -4.10 -15.67
N ALA A 327 -4.71 -5.35 -15.64
CA ALA A 327 -5.98 -5.67 -14.98
C ALA A 327 -5.85 -5.47 -13.47
N ALA A 328 -6.93 -4.98 -12.84
CA ALA A 328 -7.01 -4.88 -11.39
C ALA A 328 -7.00 -6.27 -10.74
N ASP A 329 -7.61 -7.23 -11.41
CA ASP A 329 -7.69 -8.62 -10.97
C ASP A 329 -7.55 -9.59 -12.14
N ILE A 330 -7.03 -10.77 -11.85
CA ILE A 330 -6.92 -11.90 -12.77
C ILE A 330 -7.50 -13.12 -12.06
N ALA A 331 -8.38 -13.83 -12.73
CA ALA A 331 -9.05 -15.00 -12.17
C ALA A 331 -8.04 -16.13 -11.83
N GLY A 332 -8.30 -16.79 -10.71
CA GLY A 332 -7.72 -18.07 -10.33
C GLY A 332 -8.70 -19.23 -10.55
N GLY A 333 -8.36 -20.43 -10.06
CA GLY A 333 -9.21 -21.62 -10.15
C GLY A 333 -9.53 -22.02 -11.58
N ASP A 334 -10.78 -22.41 -11.87
CA ASP A 334 -11.21 -22.92 -13.19
C ASP A 334 -11.05 -21.90 -14.33
N ASN A 335 -11.06 -20.60 -14.00
CA ASN A 335 -10.89 -19.52 -14.94
C ASN A 335 -9.50 -18.86 -14.85
N ALA A 336 -8.51 -19.57 -14.28
CA ALA A 336 -7.18 -19.00 -14.04
C ALA A 336 -6.58 -18.37 -15.30
N GLY A 337 -6.10 -17.13 -15.18
CA GLY A 337 -5.52 -16.35 -16.26
C GLY A 337 -6.48 -15.43 -17.03
N ALA A 338 -7.78 -15.47 -16.76
CA ALA A 338 -8.73 -14.52 -17.35
C ALA A 338 -8.66 -13.17 -16.62
N ALA A 339 -8.57 -12.07 -17.38
CA ALA A 339 -8.57 -10.73 -16.81
C ALA A 339 -9.96 -10.35 -16.29
N GLY A 340 -9.98 -9.70 -15.13
CA GLY A 340 -11.17 -9.09 -14.60
C GLY A 340 -11.30 -7.61 -14.99
N TRP A 341 -11.40 -6.73 -14.01
CA TRP A 341 -11.58 -5.30 -14.27
C TRP A 341 -10.29 -4.65 -14.77
N THR A 342 -10.40 -3.89 -15.83
CA THR A 342 -9.31 -3.10 -16.41
C THR A 342 -9.51 -1.60 -16.13
N TRP A 343 -8.48 -0.79 -16.43
CA TRP A 343 -8.50 0.66 -16.23
C TRP A 343 -8.55 1.16 -14.77
N TYR A 344 -8.39 0.28 -13.79
CA TYR A 344 -8.07 0.66 -12.42
C TYR A 344 -6.58 0.98 -12.31
N THR A 345 -6.24 2.24 -12.08
CA THR A 345 -4.87 2.74 -12.21
C THR A 345 -3.97 2.47 -10.99
N GLY A 346 -4.54 2.07 -9.85
CA GLY A 346 -3.78 1.82 -8.62
C GLY A 346 -2.68 0.77 -8.79
N ALA A 347 -3.02 -0.39 -9.37
CA ALA A 347 -2.04 -1.45 -9.64
C ALA A 347 -0.97 -1.00 -10.63
N ALA A 348 -1.35 -0.31 -11.73
CA ALA A 348 -0.40 0.21 -12.70
C ALA A 348 0.58 1.21 -12.07
N GLY A 349 0.11 2.07 -11.18
CA GLY A 349 0.97 2.98 -10.43
C GLY A 349 1.98 2.24 -9.54
N TRP A 350 1.54 1.21 -8.81
CA TRP A 350 2.44 0.38 -8.02
C TRP A 350 3.44 -0.38 -8.89
N TYR A 351 3.00 -0.93 -10.01
CA TYR A 351 3.90 -1.58 -10.96
C TYR A 351 5.03 -0.65 -11.41
N LEU A 352 4.68 0.56 -11.88
CA LEU A 352 5.65 1.57 -12.30
C LEU A 352 6.66 1.89 -11.19
N ARG A 353 6.16 2.09 -9.97
CA ARG A 353 7.00 2.40 -8.81
C ARG A 353 7.95 1.26 -8.49
N ILE A 354 7.45 0.04 -8.37
CA ILE A 354 8.24 -1.14 -7.98
C ILE A 354 9.28 -1.46 -9.07
N ALA A 355 8.89 -1.40 -10.34
CA ALA A 355 9.83 -1.60 -11.44
C ALA A 355 10.95 -0.55 -11.42
N ALA A 356 10.64 0.71 -11.18
CA ALA A 356 11.62 1.77 -11.14
C ALA A 356 12.48 1.76 -9.87
N GLU A 357 11.85 1.69 -8.69
CA GLU A 357 12.54 1.85 -7.41
C GLU A 357 13.17 0.55 -6.90
N ASP A 358 12.42 -0.57 -6.97
CA ASP A 358 12.84 -1.81 -6.32
C ASP A 358 13.57 -2.77 -7.29
N LEU A 359 13.25 -2.76 -8.60
CA LEU A 359 13.94 -3.58 -9.60
C LEU A 359 15.10 -2.83 -10.26
N LEU A 360 14.85 -1.64 -10.82
CA LEU A 360 15.90 -0.82 -11.43
C LEU A 360 16.72 -0.03 -10.40
N GLY A 361 16.31 -0.01 -9.13
CA GLY A 361 17.03 0.63 -8.05
C GLY A 361 17.12 2.15 -8.16
N LEU A 362 16.12 2.82 -8.72
CA LEU A 362 16.12 4.27 -8.93
C LEU A 362 15.59 5.00 -7.67
N HIS A 363 16.43 5.17 -6.67
CA HIS A 363 16.03 5.77 -5.40
C HIS A 363 16.11 7.29 -5.43
N LEU A 364 14.94 7.94 -5.34
CA LEU A 364 14.84 9.41 -5.23
C LEU A 364 14.79 9.80 -3.74
N ARG A 365 15.73 10.65 -3.28
CA ARG A 365 15.75 11.21 -1.94
C ARG A 365 16.08 12.69 -1.97
N GLY A 366 15.19 13.50 -1.41
CA GLY A 366 15.39 14.95 -1.39
C GLY A 366 15.55 15.59 -2.78
N GLY A 367 14.96 15.00 -3.81
CA GLY A 367 15.05 15.45 -5.20
C GLY A 367 16.33 15.01 -5.94
N VAL A 368 17.13 14.15 -5.32
CA VAL A 368 18.37 13.62 -5.88
C VAL A 368 18.22 12.12 -6.10
N LEU A 369 18.63 11.61 -7.28
CA LEU A 369 18.52 10.22 -7.67
C LEU A 369 19.81 9.45 -7.34
N SER A 370 19.68 8.28 -6.73
CA SER A 370 20.79 7.33 -6.45
C SER A 370 20.42 5.97 -7.04
N PRO A 371 21.11 5.49 -8.09
CA PRO A 371 20.82 4.17 -8.66
C PRO A 371 21.54 3.06 -7.89
N GLU A 372 20.78 2.05 -7.48
CA GLU A 372 21.24 0.82 -6.81
C GLU A 372 20.52 -0.39 -7.48
N PRO A 373 20.91 -0.81 -8.71
CA PRO A 373 20.13 -1.76 -9.50
C PRO A 373 20.13 -3.17 -8.92
N HIS A 374 18.97 -3.83 -8.97
CA HIS A 374 18.77 -5.25 -8.67
C HIS A 374 18.31 -6.00 -9.92
N LEU A 375 19.13 -5.93 -11.00
CA LEU A 375 18.75 -6.51 -12.28
C LEU A 375 18.68 -8.05 -12.20
N PRO A 376 17.63 -8.66 -12.79
CA PRO A 376 17.54 -10.12 -12.88
C PRO A 376 18.72 -10.72 -13.66
N ALA A 377 19.10 -11.95 -13.32
CA ALA A 377 20.12 -12.69 -14.07
C ALA A 377 19.74 -12.78 -15.56
N GLY A 378 20.69 -12.50 -16.42
CA GLY A 378 20.48 -12.52 -17.87
C GLY A 378 20.05 -11.18 -18.50
N TRP A 379 19.76 -10.16 -17.71
CA TRP A 379 19.60 -8.80 -18.23
C TRP A 379 20.98 -8.16 -18.46
N PRO A 380 21.37 -7.88 -19.71
CA PRO A 380 22.73 -7.40 -19.98
C PRO A 380 22.92 -5.94 -19.58
N GLU A 381 21.94 -5.11 -19.87
CA GLU A 381 21.95 -3.67 -19.60
C GLU A 381 20.52 -3.13 -19.62
N CYS A 382 20.26 -2.13 -18.79
CA CYS A 382 19.07 -1.29 -18.88
C CYS A 382 19.49 0.17 -18.99
N THR A 383 18.95 0.91 -19.95
CA THR A 383 19.21 2.36 -20.09
C THR A 383 18.01 3.17 -19.66
N VAL A 384 18.23 4.03 -18.67
CA VAL A 384 17.23 4.97 -18.17
C VAL A 384 17.60 6.40 -18.60
N ARG A 385 16.63 7.12 -19.11
CA ARG A 385 16.74 8.57 -19.35
C ARG A 385 15.89 9.29 -18.31
N TRP A 386 16.53 10.03 -17.45
CA TRP A 386 15.87 10.73 -16.36
C TRP A 386 16.17 12.23 -16.39
N ARG A 387 15.14 13.04 -16.20
CA ARG A 387 15.27 14.50 -16.17
C ARG A 387 15.22 14.99 -14.73
N ASP A 388 16.29 15.65 -14.31
CA ASP A 388 16.40 16.18 -12.94
C ASP A 388 15.50 17.40 -12.67
N GLY A 389 15.50 17.88 -11.44
CA GLY A 389 14.72 19.05 -11.01
C GLY A 389 15.12 20.36 -11.68
N ALA A 390 16.33 20.46 -12.26
CA ALA A 390 16.80 21.59 -13.04
C ALA A 390 16.47 21.47 -14.55
N GLY A 391 15.87 20.34 -14.95
CA GLY A 391 15.50 20.06 -16.33
C GLY A 391 16.63 19.43 -17.16
N LEU A 392 17.78 19.10 -16.56
CA LEU A 392 18.87 18.43 -17.23
C LEU A 392 18.53 16.95 -17.45
N LEU A 393 18.73 16.45 -18.66
CA LEU A 393 18.51 15.05 -19.02
C LEU A 393 19.79 14.23 -18.75
N HIS A 394 19.67 13.23 -17.88
CA HIS A 394 20.73 12.26 -17.59
C HIS A 394 20.47 10.93 -18.28
N THR A 395 21.53 10.30 -18.78
CA THR A 395 21.50 8.94 -19.32
C THR A 395 22.20 7.99 -18.35
N ILE A 396 21.42 7.13 -17.71
CA ILE A 396 21.87 6.20 -16.69
C ILE A 396 21.85 4.80 -17.32
N ARG A 397 22.99 4.11 -17.32
CA ARG A 397 23.09 2.72 -17.77
C ARG A 397 23.35 1.84 -16.57
N LEU A 398 22.42 0.93 -16.36
CA LEU A 398 22.43 -0.04 -15.28
C LEU A 398 22.92 -1.37 -15.82
N ARG A 399 23.97 -1.94 -15.25
CA ARG A 399 24.57 -3.20 -15.65
C ARG A 399 24.84 -4.08 -14.42
N PRO A 400 24.98 -5.39 -14.58
CA PRO A 400 25.35 -6.27 -13.47
C PRO A 400 26.71 -5.94 -12.84
N ASP A 401 27.63 -5.35 -13.59
CA ASP A 401 28.99 -4.99 -13.18
C ASP A 401 29.17 -3.52 -12.78
N GLY A 402 28.10 -2.72 -12.83
CA GLY A 402 28.16 -1.33 -12.41
C GLY A 402 27.18 -0.38 -13.10
N VAL A 403 27.25 0.87 -12.69
CA VAL A 403 26.41 1.94 -13.20
C VAL A 403 27.25 3.01 -13.88
N THR A 404 26.81 3.54 -15.02
CA THR A 404 27.37 4.73 -15.61
C THR A 404 26.31 5.83 -15.75
N VAL A 405 26.72 7.07 -15.55
CA VAL A 405 25.86 8.27 -15.72
C VAL A 405 26.55 9.19 -16.70
N ASP A 406 25.85 9.57 -17.77
CA ASP A 406 26.35 10.44 -18.84
C ASP A 406 27.69 9.98 -19.42
N ASN A 407 27.84 8.65 -19.57
CA ASN A 407 29.03 7.93 -20.02
C ASN A 407 30.23 7.91 -19.03
N ALA A 408 30.11 8.44 -17.83
CA ALA A 408 31.12 8.31 -16.77
C ALA A 408 30.72 7.23 -15.75
N PRO A 409 31.66 6.49 -15.15
CA PRO A 409 31.36 5.59 -14.04
C PRO A 409 30.67 6.36 -12.91
N TYR A 410 29.63 5.74 -12.32
CA TYR A 410 28.93 6.32 -11.18
C TYR A 410 29.76 6.14 -9.90
N ASP A 411 30.04 7.23 -9.20
CA ASP A 411 30.92 7.29 -8.03
C ASP A 411 30.19 7.16 -6.69
N GLY A 412 28.86 6.92 -6.71
CA GLY A 412 28.02 6.87 -5.52
C GLY A 412 27.46 8.24 -5.09
N GLY A 413 27.78 9.31 -5.77
CA GLY A 413 27.19 10.64 -5.58
C GLY A 413 25.77 10.72 -6.11
N GLY A 414 24.96 11.63 -5.58
CA GLY A 414 23.60 11.82 -6.09
C GLY A 414 23.57 12.43 -7.49
N ILE A 415 22.65 11.97 -8.34
CA ILE A 415 22.46 12.47 -9.70
C ILE A 415 21.43 13.60 -9.67
N GLY A 416 21.74 14.69 -10.35
CA GLY A 416 20.83 15.82 -10.56
C GLY A 416 20.81 16.82 -9.41
N LYS A 417 19.95 17.80 -9.56
CA LYS A 417 19.74 18.89 -8.59
C LYS A 417 18.30 18.85 -8.08
N LYS A 418 18.11 19.29 -6.83
CA LYS A 418 16.79 19.55 -6.28
C LYS A 418 15.99 20.46 -7.23
N ARG A 419 14.72 20.16 -7.43
CA ARG A 419 13.83 21.12 -8.09
C ARG A 419 13.86 22.43 -7.34
N PRO A 420 13.95 23.59 -8.02
CA PRO A 420 13.70 24.86 -7.35
C PRO A 420 12.30 24.82 -6.75
N LYS A 421 12.16 25.42 -5.55
CA LYS A 421 10.86 25.52 -4.88
C LYS A 421 9.83 26.09 -5.88
N PRO A 422 8.63 25.50 -5.99
CA PRO A 422 7.58 26.14 -6.76
C PRO A 422 7.37 27.55 -6.21
N TYR A 423 7.32 28.54 -7.08
CA TYR A 423 6.99 29.89 -6.68
C TYR A 423 5.69 29.87 -5.89
N SER A 424 5.72 30.40 -4.67
CA SER A 424 4.49 30.74 -3.95
C SER A 424 3.75 31.74 -4.84
N GLN A 425 2.57 31.36 -5.33
CA GLN A 425 1.63 32.34 -5.86
C GLN A 425 1.04 33.10 -4.66
N ASP A 426 1.86 33.94 -4.04
CA ASP A 426 1.36 35.06 -3.25
C ASP A 426 0.95 36.17 -4.23
N ARG A 427 -0.33 36.19 -4.57
CA ARG A 427 -1.09 37.40 -4.92
C ARG A 427 -2.57 37.14 -4.75
#